data_4a59a4441f0e2b50a5320831070556aa
#
_entry.id   4a59a4441f0e2b50a5320831070556aa
#
_cell.length_a   1.000
_cell.length_b   1.000
_cell.length_c   1.000
_cell.angle_alpha   90.00
_cell.angle_beta   90.00
_cell.angle_gamma   90.00
#
_symmetry.space_group_name_H-M   'P 1'
#
loop_
_entity.id
_entity.type
_entity.pdbx_description
1 polymer ?
#
loop_
_entity_poly.entity_id
_entity_poly.type
_entity_poly.pdbx_seq_one_letter_code
_entity_poly.pdbx_strand_id
1 'polypeptide(L)'
;MKKKLNLFCVLMLLLMISHVVMTFVTGADAFAKGWEEGSKAGPADTWPSFLTLITGLVAVVAAIGAFACFFRFILNVNRNEVFVWDNVLMLKLTGIGLLLAALIASGHELFSGCSFTDVYDNYFGVLMFSVFNLIVAEVFAVGLKLKEEQDLTI
;
A
#
# COMPACT_ATOMS: atom_id res chain seq x y z
N MET A 1 22.12 -16.11 -10.12
CA MET A 1 20.87 -15.32 -10.12
C MET A 1 20.33 -15.06 -8.71
N LYS A 2 20.26 -16.06 -7.81
CA LYS A 2 19.74 -15.92 -6.43
C LYS A 2 20.37 -14.80 -5.60
N LYS A 3 21.72 -14.60 -5.66
CA LYS A 3 22.41 -13.53 -4.90
C LYS A 3 21.95 -12.11 -5.28
N LYS A 4 21.70 -11.87 -6.57
CA LYS A 4 21.21 -10.56 -7.04
C LYS A 4 19.76 -10.30 -6.57
N LEU A 5 18.91 -11.32 -6.65
CA LEU A 5 17.53 -11.23 -6.18
C LEU A 5 17.47 -10.91 -4.68
N ASN A 6 18.23 -11.66 -3.85
CA ASN A 6 18.30 -11.40 -2.41
C ASN A 6 18.84 -10.00 -2.09
N LEU A 7 19.82 -9.50 -2.87
CA LEU A 7 20.32 -8.13 -2.71
C LEU A 7 19.20 -7.10 -2.92
N PHE A 8 18.41 -7.25 -4.00
CA PHE A 8 17.29 -6.34 -4.27
C PHE A 8 16.19 -6.45 -3.20
N CYS A 9 15.90 -7.65 -2.70
CA CYS A 9 14.96 -7.84 -1.60
C CYS A 9 15.42 -7.12 -0.33
N VAL A 10 16.69 -7.26 0.05
CA VAL A 10 17.25 -6.58 1.22
C VAL A 10 17.23 -5.07 1.03
N LEU A 11 17.62 -4.57 -0.14
CA LEU A 11 17.55 -3.14 -0.46
C LEU A 11 16.12 -2.61 -0.34
N MET A 12 15.14 -3.34 -0.87
CA MET A 12 13.73 -2.96 -0.79
C MET A 12 13.23 -2.93 0.65
N LEU A 13 13.59 -3.91 1.48
CA LEU A 13 13.26 -3.92 2.91
C LEU A 13 13.86 -2.72 3.64
N LEU A 14 15.10 -2.36 3.36
CA LEU A 14 15.75 -1.18 3.95
C LEU A 14 15.04 0.10 3.56
N LEU A 15 14.65 0.26 2.28
CA LEU A 15 13.89 1.41 1.82
C LEU A 15 12.50 1.48 2.48
N MET A 16 11.81 0.36 2.64
CA MET A 16 10.53 0.30 3.33
C MET A 16 10.66 0.71 4.80
N ILE A 17 11.65 0.20 5.52
CA ILE A 17 11.90 0.56 6.91
C ILE A 17 12.25 2.05 7.02
N SER A 18 13.13 2.55 6.16
CA SER A 18 13.48 3.98 6.11
C SER A 18 12.25 4.86 5.88
N HIS A 19 11.37 4.47 4.97
CA HIS A 19 10.13 5.20 4.70
C HIS A 19 9.21 5.23 5.93
N VAL A 20 9.02 4.10 6.61
CA VAL A 20 8.23 4.04 7.85
C VAL A 20 8.82 4.96 8.93
N VAL A 21 10.13 4.90 9.15
CA VAL A 21 10.81 5.76 10.13
C VAL A 21 10.61 7.24 9.79
N MET A 22 10.81 7.63 8.53
CA MET A 22 10.60 9.01 8.09
C MET A 22 9.15 9.46 8.26
N THR A 23 8.18 8.60 7.98
CA THR A 23 6.75 8.91 8.18
C THR A 23 6.43 9.16 9.65
N PHE A 24 7.02 8.40 10.59
CA PHE A 24 6.85 8.65 12.02
C PHE A 24 7.51 9.97 12.46
N VAL A 25 8.70 10.26 11.97
CA VAL A 25 9.43 11.49 12.33
C VAL A 25 8.69 12.73 11.80
N THR A 26 8.30 12.73 10.53
CA THR A 26 7.61 13.88 9.91
C THR A 26 6.13 13.98 10.29
N GLY A 27 5.49 12.85 10.60
CA GLY A 27 4.07 12.80 10.97
C GLY A 27 3.80 13.20 12.43
N ALA A 28 4.80 13.16 13.31
CA ALA A 28 4.64 13.50 14.72
C ALA A 28 4.13 14.94 14.93
N ASP A 29 4.70 15.90 14.21
CA ASP A 29 4.31 17.31 14.29
C ASP A 29 2.89 17.53 13.70
N ALA A 30 2.57 16.86 12.60
CA ALA A 30 1.24 16.93 12.00
C ALA A 30 0.18 16.33 12.92
N PHE A 31 0.49 15.21 13.58
CA PHE A 31 -0.38 14.59 14.58
C PHE A 31 -0.60 15.51 15.79
N ALA A 32 0.45 16.12 16.33
CA ALA A 32 0.36 17.04 17.47
C ALA A 32 -0.51 18.26 17.14
N LYS A 33 -0.34 18.85 15.95
CA LYS A 33 -1.18 19.97 15.47
C LYS A 33 -2.64 19.55 15.30
N GLY A 34 -2.91 18.42 14.64
CA GLY A 34 -4.26 17.89 14.46
C GLY A 34 -4.95 17.59 15.79
N TRP A 35 -4.21 17.06 16.78
CA TRP A 35 -4.71 16.84 18.13
C TRP A 35 -5.08 18.16 18.84
N GLU A 36 -4.23 19.17 18.74
CA GLU A 36 -4.45 20.49 19.35
C GLU A 36 -5.67 21.19 18.71
N GLU A 37 -5.77 21.18 17.38
CA GLU A 37 -6.91 21.73 16.64
C GLU A 37 -8.22 21.00 16.97
N GLY A 38 -8.19 19.66 16.98
CA GLY A 38 -9.34 18.83 17.34
C GLY A 38 -9.81 19.04 18.78
N SER A 39 -8.89 19.26 19.71
CA SER A 39 -9.23 19.53 21.12
C SER A 39 -9.87 20.89 21.34
N LYS A 40 -9.62 21.87 20.45
CA LYS A 40 -10.21 23.22 20.47
C LYS A 40 -11.50 23.32 19.66
N ALA A 41 -11.74 22.37 18.75
CA ALA A 41 -12.97 22.31 17.98
C ALA A 41 -14.14 21.98 18.91
N GLY A 42 -15.21 22.75 18.83
CA GLY A 42 -16.47 22.46 19.52
C GLY A 42 -17.10 21.14 19.03
N PRO A 43 -18.28 20.75 19.60
CA PRO A 43 -18.96 19.52 19.17
C PRO A 43 -19.19 19.57 17.65
N ALA A 44 -18.57 18.61 16.95
CA ALA A 44 -18.60 18.53 15.50
C ALA A 44 -20.03 18.32 14.98
N ASP A 45 -20.41 19.00 13.91
CA ASP A 45 -21.60 18.71 13.14
C ASP A 45 -21.55 17.27 12.65
N THR A 46 -22.46 16.47 13.17
CA THR A 46 -22.30 15.03 13.44
C THR A 46 -22.05 14.14 12.25
N TRP A 47 -22.64 14.34 11.07
CA TRP A 47 -22.57 13.38 9.96
C TRP A 47 -21.34 13.55 9.04
N PRO A 48 -20.95 14.74 8.57
CA PRO A 48 -19.78 14.89 7.71
C PRO A 48 -18.49 14.49 8.42
N SER A 49 -18.35 14.85 9.69
CA SER A 49 -17.15 14.51 10.50
C SER A 49 -17.03 13.02 10.78
N PHE A 50 -18.15 12.33 11.01
CA PHE A 50 -18.19 10.88 11.21
C PHE A 50 -17.80 10.10 9.93
N LEU A 51 -18.32 10.51 8.77
CA LEU A 51 -17.96 9.91 7.48
C LEU A 51 -16.47 10.10 7.17
N THR A 52 -15.94 11.31 7.40
CA THR A 52 -14.51 11.59 7.23
C THR A 52 -13.65 10.71 8.12
N LEU A 53 -14.03 10.50 9.38
CA LEU A 53 -13.30 9.63 10.30
C LEU A 53 -13.32 8.18 9.84
N ILE A 54 -14.47 7.64 9.41
CA ILE A 54 -14.58 6.27 8.93
C ILE A 54 -13.76 6.07 7.65
N THR A 55 -13.90 6.96 6.67
CA THR A 55 -13.16 6.85 5.41
C THR A 55 -11.66 6.95 5.62
N GLY A 56 -11.20 7.85 6.49
CA GLY A 56 -9.80 7.95 6.89
C GLY A 56 -9.29 6.68 7.57
N LEU A 57 -10.07 6.12 8.51
CA LEU A 57 -9.72 4.85 9.17
C LEU A 57 -9.61 3.69 8.18
N VAL A 58 -10.56 3.56 7.25
CA VAL A 58 -10.54 2.54 6.20
C VAL A 58 -9.30 2.69 5.30
N ALA A 59 -8.96 3.92 4.90
CA ALA A 59 -7.77 4.18 4.10
C ALA A 59 -6.48 3.78 4.82
N VAL A 60 -6.36 4.12 6.11
CA VAL A 60 -5.19 3.76 6.94
C VAL A 60 -5.08 2.24 7.10
N VAL A 61 -6.18 1.55 7.42
CA VAL A 61 -6.19 0.08 7.56
C VAL A 61 -5.83 -0.59 6.23
N ALA A 62 -6.36 -0.11 5.10
CA ALA A 62 -6.03 -0.63 3.78
C ALA A 62 -4.53 -0.42 3.44
N ALA A 63 -3.97 0.74 3.76
CA ALA A 63 -2.55 1.04 3.53
C ALA A 63 -1.64 0.16 4.41
N ILE A 64 -1.95 0.00 5.69
CA ILE A 64 -1.18 -0.88 6.60
C ILE A 64 -1.26 -2.34 6.14
N GLY A 65 -2.45 -2.81 5.76
CA GLY A 65 -2.66 -4.16 5.24
C GLY A 65 -1.86 -4.40 3.95
N ALA A 66 -1.91 -3.47 3.01
CA ALA A 66 -1.12 -3.54 1.78
C ALA A 66 0.39 -3.58 2.06
N PHE A 67 0.87 -2.74 2.97
CA PHE A 67 2.27 -2.73 3.39
C PHE A 67 2.70 -4.07 4.00
N ALA A 68 1.89 -4.64 4.89
CA ALA A 68 2.16 -5.94 5.52
C ALA A 68 2.20 -7.08 4.50
N CYS A 69 1.26 -7.09 3.53
CA CYS A 69 1.24 -8.07 2.44
C CYS A 69 2.48 -7.95 1.55
N PHE A 70 2.87 -6.73 1.18
CA PHE A 70 4.07 -6.51 0.36
C PHE A 70 5.35 -6.91 1.11
N PHE A 71 5.44 -6.59 2.40
CA PHE A 71 6.56 -7.00 3.25
C PHE A 71 6.68 -8.53 3.32
N ARG A 72 5.56 -9.23 3.52
CA ARG A 72 5.51 -10.70 3.53
C ARG A 72 5.94 -11.29 2.18
N PHE A 73 5.46 -10.72 1.07
CA PHE A 73 5.90 -11.11 -0.27
C PHE A 73 7.43 -11.02 -0.42
N ILE A 74 8.04 -9.91 -0.02
CA ILE A 74 9.51 -9.74 -0.08
C ILE A 74 10.23 -10.78 0.78
N LEU A 75 9.71 -11.11 1.97
CA LEU A 75 10.29 -12.15 2.83
C LEU A 75 10.21 -13.54 2.18
N ASN A 76 9.09 -13.90 1.55
CA ASN A 76 8.94 -15.18 0.84
C ASN A 76 9.94 -15.28 -0.32
N VAL A 77 10.07 -14.20 -1.11
CA VAL A 77 11.06 -14.14 -2.20
C VAL A 77 12.49 -14.32 -1.67
N ASN A 78 12.83 -13.68 -0.53
CA ASN A 78 14.14 -13.82 0.10
C ASN A 78 14.41 -15.26 0.61
N ARG A 79 13.35 -16.00 1.01
CA ARG A 79 13.41 -17.43 1.39
C ARG A 79 13.48 -18.38 0.20
N ASN A 80 13.57 -17.87 -1.02
CA ASN A 80 13.51 -18.59 -2.30
C ASN A 80 12.14 -19.22 -2.63
N GLU A 81 11.08 -18.81 -1.96
CA GLU A 81 9.70 -19.19 -2.25
C GLU A 81 9.08 -18.18 -3.22
N VAL A 82 9.65 -18.08 -4.44
CA VAL A 82 9.26 -17.06 -5.42
C VAL A 82 7.93 -17.43 -6.09
N PHE A 83 7.85 -18.64 -6.64
CA PHE A 83 6.70 -19.13 -7.41
C PHE A 83 5.78 -19.98 -6.51
N VAL A 84 4.98 -19.29 -5.70
CA VAL A 84 3.94 -19.88 -4.85
C VAL A 84 2.66 -19.03 -4.94
N TRP A 85 1.48 -19.66 -4.85
CA TRP A 85 0.19 -18.96 -4.91
C TRP A 85 0.00 -17.91 -3.81
N ASP A 86 0.64 -18.12 -2.65
CA ASP A 86 0.63 -17.14 -1.56
C ASP A 86 1.20 -15.77 -2.01
N ASN A 87 2.27 -15.79 -2.81
CA ASN A 87 2.86 -14.56 -3.35
C ASN A 87 1.94 -13.84 -4.34
N VAL A 88 1.19 -14.58 -5.14
CA VAL A 88 0.16 -13.98 -6.02
C VAL A 88 -0.91 -13.29 -5.18
N LEU A 89 -1.38 -13.95 -4.13
CA LEU A 89 -2.37 -13.37 -3.22
C LEU A 89 -1.83 -12.11 -2.53
N MET A 90 -0.59 -12.17 -1.99
CA MET A 90 0.03 -11.02 -1.33
C MET A 90 0.16 -9.81 -2.26
N LEU A 91 0.61 -10.01 -3.50
CA LEU A 91 0.70 -8.95 -4.51
C LEU A 91 -0.67 -8.38 -4.89
N LYS A 92 -1.70 -9.22 -5.04
CA LYS A 92 -3.08 -8.77 -5.31
C LYS A 92 -3.62 -7.93 -4.16
N LEU A 93 -3.46 -8.40 -2.92
CA LEU A 93 -3.90 -7.66 -1.73
C LEU A 93 -3.16 -6.33 -1.59
N THR A 94 -1.84 -6.31 -1.87
CA THR A 94 -1.06 -5.07 -1.91
C THR A 94 -1.62 -4.10 -2.95
N GLY A 95 -1.80 -4.54 -4.18
CA GLY A 95 -2.31 -3.69 -5.26
C GLY A 95 -3.70 -3.14 -4.96
N ILE A 96 -4.65 -4.00 -4.55
CA ILE A 96 -6.01 -3.60 -4.22
C ILE A 96 -6.03 -2.67 -3.01
N GLY A 97 -5.27 -3.00 -1.94
CA GLY A 97 -5.22 -2.19 -0.72
C GLY A 97 -4.69 -0.77 -0.99
N LEU A 98 -3.60 -0.65 -1.74
CA LEU A 98 -3.04 0.66 -2.13
C LEU A 98 -3.99 1.44 -3.04
N LEU A 99 -4.64 0.76 -3.99
CA LEU A 99 -5.61 1.39 -4.88
C LEU A 99 -6.78 1.99 -4.10
N LEU A 100 -7.36 1.21 -3.18
CA LEU A 100 -8.46 1.67 -2.33
C LEU A 100 -8.02 2.81 -1.42
N ALA A 101 -6.87 2.69 -0.76
CA ALA A 101 -6.35 3.74 0.11
C ALA A 101 -6.12 5.06 -0.65
N ALA A 102 -5.49 4.99 -1.85
CA ALA A 102 -5.24 6.16 -2.68
C ALA A 102 -6.54 6.80 -3.20
N LEU A 103 -7.52 6.01 -3.65
CA LEU A 103 -8.81 6.53 -4.12
C LEU A 103 -9.61 7.19 -3.01
N ILE A 104 -9.61 6.63 -1.79
CA ILE A 104 -10.30 7.21 -0.64
C ILE A 104 -9.62 8.52 -0.23
N ALA A 105 -8.29 8.52 -0.11
CA ALA A 105 -7.53 9.69 0.31
C ALA A 105 -7.61 10.82 -0.73
N SER A 106 -7.43 10.52 -2.02
CA SER A 106 -7.57 11.51 -3.10
C SER A 106 -8.98 12.08 -3.19
N GLY A 107 -10.00 11.23 -3.03
CA GLY A 107 -11.39 11.67 -2.98
C GLY A 107 -11.64 12.64 -1.82
N HIS A 108 -11.14 12.34 -0.64
CA HIS A 108 -11.27 13.21 0.53
C HIS A 108 -10.61 14.59 0.30
N GLU A 109 -9.40 14.63 -0.25
CA GLU A 109 -8.72 15.90 -0.56
C GLU A 109 -9.47 16.74 -1.60
N LEU A 110 -10.01 16.12 -2.65
CA LEU A 110 -10.84 16.81 -3.64
C LEU A 110 -12.12 17.40 -3.02
N PHE A 111 -12.79 16.67 -2.15
CA PHE A 111 -13.98 17.16 -1.43
C PHE A 111 -13.63 18.27 -0.42
N SER A 112 -12.42 18.29 0.10
CA SER A 112 -11.90 19.34 0.97
C SER A 112 -11.48 20.62 0.23
N GLY A 113 -11.58 20.64 -1.11
CA GLY A 113 -11.31 21.80 -1.95
C GLY A 113 -9.86 21.94 -2.38
N CYS A 114 -9.05 20.88 -2.25
CA CYS A 114 -7.68 20.85 -2.81
C CYS A 114 -7.71 20.89 -4.35
N SER A 115 -6.68 21.48 -4.95
CA SER A 115 -6.55 21.51 -6.40
C SER A 115 -6.39 20.09 -6.98
N PHE A 116 -7.03 19.83 -8.11
CA PHE A 116 -6.87 18.54 -8.81
C PHE A 116 -5.40 18.25 -9.14
N THR A 117 -4.61 19.27 -9.48
CA THR A 117 -3.19 19.11 -9.79
C THR A 117 -2.41 18.61 -8.57
N ASP A 118 -2.65 19.18 -7.40
CA ASP A 118 -1.96 18.80 -6.16
C ASP A 118 -2.32 17.36 -5.76
N VAL A 119 -3.61 17.00 -5.87
CA VAL A 119 -4.07 15.64 -5.60
C VAL A 119 -3.47 14.64 -6.58
N TYR A 120 -3.42 14.99 -7.87
CA TYR A 120 -2.78 14.14 -8.89
C TYR A 120 -1.31 13.90 -8.58
N ASP A 121 -0.55 14.95 -8.29
CA ASP A 121 0.89 14.83 -8.00
C ASP A 121 1.16 14.01 -6.74
N ASN A 122 0.30 14.13 -5.71
CA ASN A 122 0.43 13.38 -4.46
C ASN A 122 0.13 11.88 -4.62
N TYR A 123 -0.89 11.52 -5.39
CA TYR A 123 -1.39 10.13 -5.41
C TYR A 123 -1.05 9.34 -6.66
N PHE A 124 -0.62 9.99 -7.75
CA PHE A 124 -0.33 9.32 -9.02
C PHE A 124 0.71 8.20 -8.87
N GLY A 125 1.78 8.43 -8.13
CA GLY A 125 2.82 7.42 -7.87
C GLY A 125 2.28 6.18 -7.17
N VAL A 126 1.41 6.37 -6.18
CA VAL A 126 0.77 5.25 -5.44
C VAL A 126 -0.19 4.49 -6.34
N LEU A 127 -0.99 5.18 -7.15
CA LEU A 127 -1.89 4.56 -8.12
C LEU A 127 -1.12 3.73 -9.15
N MET A 128 -0.05 4.29 -9.73
CA MET A 128 0.82 3.57 -10.66
C MET A 128 1.42 2.31 -10.01
N PHE A 129 1.93 2.44 -8.79
CA PHE A 129 2.52 1.31 -8.07
C PHE A 129 1.48 0.23 -7.72
N SER A 130 0.25 0.62 -7.39
CA SER A 130 -0.84 -0.33 -7.12
C SER A 130 -1.19 -1.15 -8.36
N VAL A 131 -1.38 -0.49 -9.51
CA VAL A 131 -1.66 -1.18 -10.79
C VAL A 131 -0.48 -2.06 -11.20
N PHE A 132 0.75 -1.59 -11.03
CA PHE A 132 1.95 -2.40 -11.30
C PHE A 132 1.96 -3.69 -10.47
N ASN A 133 1.62 -3.64 -9.17
CA ASN A 133 1.53 -4.84 -8.34
C ASN A 133 0.46 -5.83 -8.85
N LEU A 134 -0.68 -5.34 -9.34
CA LEU A 134 -1.72 -6.19 -9.92
C LEU A 134 -1.23 -6.88 -11.21
N ILE A 135 -0.52 -6.15 -12.07
CA ILE A 135 0.07 -6.72 -13.29
C ILE A 135 1.10 -7.80 -12.92
N VAL A 136 1.98 -7.54 -11.98
CA VAL A 136 2.98 -8.51 -11.52
C VAL A 136 2.31 -9.74 -10.92
N ALA A 137 1.24 -9.58 -10.14
CA ALA A 137 0.47 -10.69 -9.58
C ALA A 137 -0.11 -11.59 -10.68
N GLU A 138 -0.65 -11.03 -11.76
CA GLU A 138 -1.17 -11.82 -12.89
C GLU A 138 -0.05 -12.54 -13.65
N VAL A 139 1.10 -11.89 -13.86
CA VAL A 139 2.27 -12.54 -14.47
C VAL A 139 2.74 -13.74 -13.63
N PHE A 140 2.79 -13.60 -12.30
CA PHE A 140 3.11 -14.71 -11.39
C PHE A 140 2.08 -15.84 -11.47
N ALA A 141 0.79 -15.50 -11.52
CA ALA A 141 -0.29 -16.49 -11.65
C ALA A 141 -0.18 -17.29 -12.95
N VAL A 142 0.11 -16.62 -14.08
CA VAL A 142 0.35 -17.28 -15.36
C VAL A 142 1.57 -18.19 -15.29
N GLY A 143 2.69 -17.72 -14.70
CA GLY A 143 3.90 -18.53 -14.54
C GLY A 143 3.68 -19.78 -13.68
N LEU A 144 2.87 -19.68 -12.60
CA LEU A 144 2.51 -20.83 -11.76
C LEU A 144 1.67 -21.86 -12.51
N LYS A 145 0.66 -21.42 -13.27
CA LYS A 145 -0.18 -22.32 -14.10
C LYS A 145 0.65 -23.08 -15.12
N LEU A 146 1.56 -22.40 -15.82
CA LEU A 146 2.46 -23.05 -16.78
C LEU A 146 3.37 -24.08 -16.12
N LYS A 147 3.86 -23.80 -14.91
CA LYS A 147 4.64 -24.76 -14.12
C LYS A 147 3.81 -25.98 -13.76
N GLU A 148 2.59 -25.81 -13.25
CA GLU A 148 1.68 -26.91 -12.91
C GLU A 148 1.35 -27.80 -14.13
N GLU A 149 1.11 -27.20 -15.29
CA GLU A 149 0.87 -27.92 -16.53
C GLU A 149 2.08 -28.75 -16.99
N GLN A 150 3.30 -28.23 -16.82
CA GLN A 150 4.53 -28.96 -17.10
C GLN A 150 4.75 -30.14 -16.15
N ASP A 151 4.47 -29.95 -14.86
CA ASP A 151 4.62 -31.00 -13.84
C ASP A 151 3.62 -32.16 -14.04
N LEU A 152 2.48 -31.92 -14.70
CA LEU A 152 1.48 -32.94 -15.04
C LEU A 152 1.79 -33.73 -16.33
N THR A 153 2.76 -33.28 -17.13
CA THR A 153 3.10 -33.91 -18.43
C THR A 153 4.27 -34.91 -18.34
N ILE A 154 4.79 -35.15 -17.16
CA ILE A 154 5.83 -36.17 -16.88
C ILE A 154 5.21 -37.37 -16.17
#